data_edc6c45c882b882fac9922c1fd283350
#
_entry.id   edc6c45c882b882fac9922c1fd283350
#
_cell.length_a   1.000
_cell.length_b   1.000
_cell.length_c   1.000
_cell.angle_alpha   90.00
_cell.angle_beta   90.00
_cell.angle_gamma   90.00
#
_symmetry.space_group_name_H-M   'P 1'
#
loop_
_entity.id
_entity.type
_entity.pdbx_description
1 polymer ?
#
loop_
_entity_poly.entity_id
_entity_poly.type
_entity_poly.pdbx_seq_one_letter_code
_entity_poly.pdbx_strand_id
1 'polypeptide(L)'
;VAVVPYEVRTELTGPRKLAAVRAVTTPQRLSTDIIRLLDQVWPLLREQGARTGHNVVIYRPGEGGELVIDAGVEVPEGFTARGEVRPVDTPAGEVATTTHYGDYSELSAAYAALERWCATSSRPLSGTSWEVYGDWDDDPARRRTDVYLLL
;
A
#
# COMPACT_ATOMS: atom_id res chain seq x y z
N VAL A 1 9.11 27.73 -6.61
CA VAL A 1 8.86 26.34 -7.00
C VAL A 1 7.38 26.08 -6.88
N ALA A 2 6.75 25.74 -7.99
CA ALA A 2 5.35 25.38 -7.99
C ALA A 2 5.20 24.01 -7.29
N VAL A 3 4.47 23.97 -6.19
CA VAL A 3 4.08 22.73 -5.54
C VAL A 3 2.80 22.26 -6.24
N VAL A 4 2.86 21.10 -6.87
CA VAL A 4 1.65 20.48 -7.44
C VAL A 4 0.82 19.98 -6.27
N PRO A 5 -0.38 20.56 -6.05
CA PRO A 5 -1.22 20.10 -4.95
C PRO A 5 -1.74 18.70 -5.21
N TYR A 6 -1.75 17.87 -4.16
CA TYR A 6 -2.41 16.58 -4.21
C TYR A 6 -3.92 16.78 -4.15
N GLU A 7 -4.63 16.13 -5.05
CA GLU A 7 -6.08 16.11 -5.01
C GLU A 7 -6.53 15.00 -4.06
N VAL A 8 -7.14 15.37 -2.94
CA VAL A 8 -7.64 14.42 -1.96
C VAL A 8 -9.11 14.13 -2.23
N ARG A 9 -9.46 12.85 -2.34
CA ARG A 9 -10.83 12.38 -2.54
C ARG A 9 -11.24 11.48 -1.39
N THR A 10 -12.55 11.39 -1.16
CA THR A 10 -13.12 10.36 -0.30
C THR A 10 -13.83 9.35 -1.18
N GLU A 11 -13.69 8.08 -0.83
CA GLU A 11 -14.30 6.97 -1.56
C GLU A 11 -14.77 5.91 -0.59
N LEU A 12 -15.79 5.15 -0.97
CA LEU A 12 -16.09 3.87 -0.35
C LEU A 12 -15.35 2.81 -1.14
N THR A 13 -14.52 2.03 -0.46
CA THR A 13 -13.73 0.98 -1.10
C THR A 13 -14.13 -0.39 -0.59
N GLY A 14 -14.22 -1.34 -1.51
CA GLY A 14 -14.38 -2.74 -1.17
C GLY A 14 -13.03 -3.44 -1.02
N PRO A 15 -13.03 -4.65 -0.43
CA PRO A 15 -11.78 -5.39 -0.25
C PRO A 15 -11.23 -5.89 -1.57
N ARG A 16 -9.89 -5.86 -1.70
CA ARG A 16 -9.16 -6.51 -2.81
C ARG A 16 -8.42 -7.71 -2.24
N LYS A 17 -8.43 -8.81 -2.99
CA LYS A 17 -7.75 -10.04 -2.59
C LYS A 17 -6.26 -9.94 -2.87
N LEU A 18 -5.45 -10.21 -1.85
CA LEU A 18 -3.99 -10.22 -1.95
C LEU A 18 -3.45 -11.59 -1.57
N ALA A 19 -2.34 -11.94 -2.21
CA ALA A 19 -1.39 -12.92 -1.69
C ALA A 19 -0.29 -12.12 -0.99
N ALA A 20 -0.14 -12.27 0.32
CA ALA A 20 0.73 -11.40 1.09
C ALA A 20 1.46 -12.12 2.21
N VAL A 21 2.56 -11.50 2.65
CA VAL A 21 3.32 -11.93 3.83
C VAL A 21 3.27 -10.80 4.86
N ARG A 22 2.94 -11.16 6.09
CA ARG A 22 2.94 -10.21 7.21
C ARG A 22 4.28 -10.18 7.90
N ALA A 23 4.74 -9.00 8.25
CA ALA A 23 5.95 -8.81 9.03
C ALA A 23 5.86 -7.57 9.90
N VAL A 24 6.65 -7.56 10.97
CA VAL A 24 6.89 -6.38 11.79
C VAL A 24 8.20 -5.75 11.31
N THR A 25 8.19 -4.45 11.06
CA THR A 25 9.35 -3.74 10.54
C THR A 25 9.48 -2.38 11.22
N THR A 26 10.50 -1.63 10.85
CA THR A 26 10.73 -0.26 11.31
C THR A 26 10.85 0.65 10.09
N PRO A 27 10.65 1.99 10.24
CA PRO A 27 10.84 2.90 9.13
C PRO A 27 12.19 2.78 8.44
N GLN A 28 13.25 2.46 9.20
CA GLN A 28 14.61 2.34 8.66
C GLN A 28 14.80 1.07 7.82
N ARG A 29 14.02 0.02 8.10
CA ARG A 29 14.13 -1.28 7.41
C ARG A 29 13.03 -1.50 6.38
N LEU A 30 12.10 -0.58 6.28
CA LEU A 30 10.84 -0.75 5.54
C LEU A 30 11.08 -1.15 4.08
N SER A 31 11.89 -0.38 3.35
CA SER A 31 12.13 -0.65 1.93
C SER A 31 12.76 -2.02 1.68
N THR A 32 13.75 -2.38 2.50
CA THR A 32 14.43 -3.68 2.39
C THR A 32 13.46 -4.82 2.70
N ASP A 33 12.67 -4.67 3.74
CA ASP A 33 11.71 -5.70 4.16
C ASP A 33 10.60 -5.89 3.12
N ILE A 34 10.07 -4.82 2.54
CA ILE A 34 9.04 -4.93 1.49
C ILE A 34 9.55 -5.75 0.31
N ILE A 35 10.76 -5.46 -0.16
CA ILE A 35 11.36 -6.21 -1.28
C ILE A 35 11.51 -7.68 -0.91
N ARG A 36 12.02 -7.96 0.30
CA ARG A 36 12.22 -9.33 0.78
C ARG A 36 10.91 -10.11 0.84
N LEU A 37 9.83 -9.46 1.29
CA LEU A 37 8.53 -10.10 1.39
C LEU A 37 7.92 -10.35 0.00
N LEU A 38 8.00 -9.38 -0.90
CA LEU A 38 7.50 -9.55 -2.27
C LEU A 38 8.28 -10.63 -3.03
N ASP A 39 9.57 -10.82 -2.73
CA ASP A 39 10.38 -11.88 -3.31
C ASP A 39 9.93 -13.28 -2.87
N GLN A 40 9.13 -13.38 -1.82
CA GLN A 40 8.48 -14.64 -1.42
C GLN A 40 7.15 -14.85 -2.16
N VAL A 41 6.47 -13.78 -2.50
CA VAL A 41 5.11 -13.83 -3.09
C VAL A 41 5.16 -14.11 -4.59
N TRP A 42 5.94 -13.36 -5.34
CA TRP A 42 5.97 -13.44 -6.80
C TRP A 42 6.35 -14.83 -7.35
N PRO A 43 7.39 -15.50 -6.84
CA PRO A 43 7.73 -16.84 -7.35
C PRO A 43 6.61 -17.85 -7.14
N LEU A 44 5.92 -17.78 -6.00
CA LEU A 44 4.78 -18.66 -5.71
C LEU A 44 3.64 -18.44 -6.71
N LEU A 45 3.31 -17.20 -6.99
CA LEU A 45 2.23 -16.87 -7.92
C LEU A 45 2.57 -17.28 -9.35
N ARG A 46 3.82 -17.10 -9.77
CA ARG A 46 4.27 -17.57 -11.08
C ARG A 46 4.19 -19.08 -11.21
N GLU A 47 4.61 -19.81 -10.19
CA GLU A 47 4.53 -21.27 -10.14
C GLU A 47 3.09 -21.76 -10.28
N GLN A 48 2.14 -21.07 -9.65
CA GLN A 48 0.73 -21.43 -9.71
C GLN A 48 0.02 -20.92 -10.97
N GLY A 49 0.68 -20.08 -11.76
CA GLY A 49 0.04 -19.45 -12.93
C GLY A 49 -1.12 -18.55 -12.52
N ALA A 50 -1.07 -17.96 -11.32
CA ALA A 50 -2.14 -17.11 -10.81
C ALA A 50 -2.22 -15.80 -11.60
N ARG A 51 -3.45 -15.32 -11.82
CA ARG A 51 -3.66 -13.99 -12.37
C ARG A 51 -3.29 -12.96 -11.31
N THR A 52 -2.44 -12.00 -11.68
CA THR A 52 -1.93 -11.00 -10.76
C THR A 52 -2.27 -9.58 -11.21
N GLY A 53 -2.43 -8.68 -10.22
CA GLY A 53 -2.51 -7.24 -10.43
C GLY A 53 -1.28 -6.55 -9.87
N HIS A 54 -1.51 -5.42 -9.18
CA HIS A 54 -0.42 -4.60 -8.67
C HIS A 54 0.08 -5.07 -7.31
N ASN A 55 1.30 -4.64 -6.96
CA ASN A 55 1.82 -4.77 -5.61
C ASN A 55 1.04 -3.86 -4.67
N VAL A 56 0.77 -4.33 -3.47
CA VAL A 56 0.07 -3.59 -2.43
C VAL A 56 0.78 -3.80 -1.10
N VAL A 57 0.95 -2.72 -0.34
CA VAL A 57 1.47 -2.82 1.02
C VAL A 57 0.49 -2.15 1.96
N ILE A 58 0.04 -2.89 2.98
CA ILE A 58 -0.86 -2.39 4.02
C ILE A 58 -0.01 -2.12 5.26
N TYR A 59 -0.23 -0.95 5.86
CA TYR A 59 0.51 -0.48 7.04
C TYR A 59 -0.44 -0.35 8.22
N ARG A 60 -0.03 -0.90 9.37
CA ARG A 60 -0.71 -0.69 10.64
C ARG A 60 0.32 -0.32 11.70
N PRO A 61 -0.04 0.48 12.71
CA PRO A 61 0.88 0.78 13.79
C PRO A 61 1.17 -0.49 14.59
N GLY A 62 2.44 -0.65 14.96
CA GLY A 62 2.90 -1.68 15.89
C GLY A 62 3.25 -1.07 17.23
N GLU A 63 4.06 -1.75 18.01
CA GLU A 63 4.53 -1.29 19.29
C GLU A 63 5.80 -0.46 19.13
N GLY A 64 5.94 0.59 19.95
CA GLY A 64 7.19 1.33 20.07
C GLY A 64 7.77 1.89 18.77
N GLY A 65 6.93 2.41 17.87
CA GLY A 65 7.38 2.95 16.60
C GLY A 65 7.60 1.90 15.51
N GLU A 66 7.31 0.64 15.81
CA GLU A 66 7.30 -0.42 14.80
C GLU A 66 6.05 -0.33 13.91
N LEU A 67 6.15 -0.93 12.74
CA LEU A 67 5.04 -1.06 11.79
C LEU A 67 4.73 -2.53 11.57
N VAL A 68 3.44 -2.85 11.50
CA VAL A 68 2.98 -4.16 11.03
C VAL A 68 2.57 -3.99 9.58
N ILE A 69 3.21 -4.73 8.68
CA ILE A 69 2.92 -4.63 7.25
C ILE A 69 2.45 -5.96 6.69
N ASP A 70 1.54 -5.87 5.70
CA ASP A 70 1.22 -6.95 4.80
C ASP A 70 1.69 -6.51 3.41
N ALA A 71 2.73 -7.16 2.90
CA ALA A 71 3.26 -6.87 1.57
C ALA A 71 2.84 -7.97 0.62
N GLY A 72 2.19 -7.62 -0.47
CA GLY A 72 1.64 -8.63 -1.36
C GLY A 72 1.28 -8.14 -2.74
N VAL A 73 0.58 -9.00 -3.45
CA VAL A 73 0.20 -8.83 -4.85
C VAL A 73 -1.29 -9.10 -4.98
N GLU A 74 -1.98 -8.27 -5.75
CA GLU A 74 -3.40 -8.51 -6.05
C GLU A 74 -3.56 -9.82 -6.81
N VAL A 75 -4.49 -10.65 -6.35
CA VAL A 75 -4.86 -11.94 -6.97
C VAL A 75 -6.39 -12.00 -7.11
N PRO A 76 -6.95 -11.34 -8.15
CA PRO A 76 -8.40 -11.20 -8.28
C PRO A 76 -9.17 -12.54 -8.25
N GLU A 77 -8.56 -13.61 -8.75
CA GLU A 77 -9.17 -14.94 -8.80
C GLU A 77 -8.67 -15.86 -7.69
N GLY A 78 -7.89 -15.31 -6.73
CA GLY A 78 -7.34 -16.08 -5.63
C GLY A 78 -6.07 -16.83 -5.99
N PHE A 79 -5.56 -17.59 -5.04
CA PHE A 79 -4.36 -18.42 -5.17
C PHE A 79 -4.39 -19.49 -4.06
N THR A 80 -3.47 -20.44 -4.12
CA THR A 80 -3.33 -21.44 -3.06
C THR A 80 -2.24 -21.01 -2.08
N ALA A 81 -2.63 -20.81 -0.81
CA ALA A 81 -1.69 -20.40 0.24
C ALA A 81 -0.62 -21.46 0.48
N ARG A 82 0.61 -21.00 0.71
CA ARG A 82 1.75 -21.87 1.04
C ARG A 82 2.76 -21.12 1.87
N GLY A 83 3.26 -21.76 2.93
CA GLY A 83 4.24 -21.14 3.82
C GLY A 83 3.68 -19.91 4.50
N GLU A 84 4.43 -18.81 4.43
CA GLU A 84 4.00 -17.53 5.02
C GLU A 84 3.14 -16.69 4.09
N VAL A 85 2.99 -17.11 2.83
CA VAL A 85 2.16 -16.41 1.85
C VAL A 85 0.70 -16.79 2.07
N ARG A 86 -0.10 -15.84 2.53
CA ARG A 86 -1.47 -16.03 2.95
C ARG A 86 -2.43 -15.11 2.21
N PRO A 87 -3.71 -15.49 2.11
CA PRO A 87 -4.72 -14.57 1.60
C PRO A 87 -4.95 -13.44 2.60
N VAL A 88 -4.92 -12.22 2.11
CA VAL A 88 -5.19 -11.00 2.89
C VAL A 88 -6.10 -10.12 2.06
N ASP A 89 -7.09 -9.50 2.68
CA ASP A 89 -7.94 -8.51 2.02
C ASP A 89 -7.50 -7.11 2.42
N THR A 90 -7.53 -6.17 1.46
CA THR A 90 -7.41 -4.77 1.82
C THR A 90 -8.64 -4.34 2.63
N PRO A 91 -8.49 -3.33 3.51
CA PRO A 91 -9.64 -2.87 4.31
C PRO A 91 -10.79 -2.38 3.43
N ALA A 92 -12.01 -2.63 3.89
CA ALA A 92 -13.22 -2.09 3.27
C ALA A 92 -13.74 -0.94 4.13
N GLY A 93 -14.28 0.10 3.50
CA GLY A 93 -14.87 1.22 4.20
C GLY A 93 -14.59 2.54 3.51
N GLU A 94 -14.84 3.63 4.24
CA GLU A 94 -14.58 4.96 3.73
C GLU A 94 -13.10 5.31 3.88
N VAL A 95 -12.53 5.87 2.83
CA VAL A 95 -11.11 6.25 2.78
C VAL A 95 -10.95 7.69 2.31
N ALA A 96 -9.85 8.31 2.74
CA ALA A 96 -9.26 9.47 2.07
C ALA A 96 -8.14 8.94 1.18
N THR A 97 -8.11 9.34 -0.07
CA THR A 97 -7.15 8.83 -1.04
C THR A 97 -6.61 9.93 -1.93
N THR A 98 -5.39 9.75 -2.37
CA THR A 98 -4.75 10.59 -3.37
C THR A 98 -3.80 9.77 -4.23
N THR A 99 -3.43 10.31 -5.37
CA THR A 99 -2.49 9.68 -6.28
C THR A 99 -1.18 10.47 -6.29
N HIS A 100 -0.09 9.75 -6.11
CA HIS A 100 1.26 10.29 -6.19
C HIS A 100 1.88 9.89 -7.54
N TYR A 101 2.42 10.85 -8.26
CA TYR A 101 3.26 10.62 -9.43
C TYR A 101 4.67 11.10 -9.08
N GLY A 102 5.63 10.18 -9.12
CA GLY A 102 7.00 10.50 -8.79
C GLY A 102 7.71 9.36 -8.08
N ASP A 103 8.93 9.64 -7.64
CA ASP A 103 9.74 8.67 -6.93
C ASP A 103 9.07 8.27 -5.61
N TYR A 104 9.26 7.01 -5.22
CA TYR A 104 8.71 6.48 -3.97
C TYR A 104 9.30 7.19 -2.74
N SER A 105 10.49 7.75 -2.84
CA SER A 105 11.11 8.53 -1.76
C SER A 105 10.32 9.80 -1.42
N GLU A 106 9.45 10.25 -2.31
CA GLU A 106 8.64 11.47 -2.14
C GLU A 106 7.20 11.18 -1.66
N LEU A 107 6.86 9.93 -1.38
CA LEU A 107 5.52 9.54 -0.92
C LEU A 107 5.11 10.23 0.38
N SER A 108 6.06 10.64 1.22
CA SER A 108 5.75 11.37 2.45
C SER A 108 4.94 12.65 2.21
N ALA A 109 5.13 13.30 1.07
CA ALA A 109 4.35 14.49 0.71
C ALA A 109 2.86 14.16 0.46
N ALA A 110 2.57 13.00 -0.13
CA ALA A 110 1.21 12.54 -0.32
C ALA A 110 0.53 12.24 1.02
N TYR A 111 1.23 11.57 1.93
CA TYR A 111 0.73 11.32 3.29
C TYR A 111 0.46 12.61 4.04
N ALA A 112 1.38 13.59 3.95
CA ALA A 112 1.20 14.89 4.61
C ALA A 112 -0.05 15.61 4.10
N ALA A 113 -0.32 15.54 2.80
CA ALA A 113 -1.52 16.13 2.20
C ALA A 113 -2.79 15.47 2.71
N LEU A 114 -2.80 14.13 2.79
CA LEU A 114 -3.94 13.36 3.31
C LEU A 114 -4.19 13.65 4.79
N GLU A 115 -3.14 13.68 5.60
CA GLU A 115 -3.25 13.98 7.04
C GLU A 115 -3.76 15.39 7.28
N ARG A 116 -3.29 16.36 6.51
CA ARG A 116 -3.76 17.73 6.58
C ARG A 116 -5.23 17.83 6.21
N TRP A 117 -5.66 17.13 5.17
CA TRP A 117 -7.06 17.09 4.77
C TRP A 117 -7.93 16.51 5.88
N CYS A 118 -7.51 15.41 6.50
CA CYS A 118 -8.23 14.80 7.62
C CYS A 118 -8.36 15.75 8.80
N ALA A 119 -7.28 16.45 9.16
CA ALA A 119 -7.28 17.43 10.25
C ALA A 119 -8.23 18.60 9.95
N THR A 120 -8.15 19.15 8.74
CA THR A 120 -8.99 20.29 8.32
C THR A 120 -10.47 19.90 8.24
N SER A 121 -10.75 18.65 7.85
CA SER A 121 -12.13 18.15 7.69
C SER A 121 -12.66 17.50 8.96
N SER A 122 -11.92 17.56 10.07
CA SER A 122 -12.27 16.93 11.35
C SER A 122 -12.57 15.44 11.23
N ARG A 123 -11.81 14.73 10.37
CA ARG A 123 -11.95 13.29 10.18
C ARG A 123 -10.85 12.59 10.95
N PRO A 124 -11.21 11.70 11.89
CA PRO A 124 -10.21 10.94 12.63
C PRO A 124 -9.52 9.91 11.75
N LEU A 125 -8.22 9.65 12.02
CA LEU A 125 -7.46 8.61 11.37
C LEU A 125 -7.62 7.30 12.12
N SER A 126 -7.86 6.20 11.38
CA SER A 126 -7.93 4.86 11.99
C SER A 126 -6.56 4.31 12.37
N GLY A 127 -5.50 4.83 11.74
CA GLY A 127 -4.15 4.30 11.86
C GLY A 127 -3.78 3.29 10.77
N THR A 128 -4.74 2.83 9.98
CA THR A 128 -4.49 1.89 8.88
C THR A 128 -4.41 2.64 7.56
N SER A 129 -3.39 2.34 6.78
CA SER A 129 -3.19 2.90 5.44
C SER A 129 -2.66 1.83 4.51
N TRP A 130 -2.77 2.06 3.21
CA TRP A 130 -2.14 1.18 2.24
C TRP A 130 -1.79 1.93 0.96
N GLU A 131 -0.88 1.33 0.21
CA GLU A 131 -0.38 1.85 -1.05
C GLU A 131 -0.59 0.80 -2.12
N VAL A 132 -1.10 1.23 -3.26
CA VAL A 132 -1.19 0.40 -4.47
C VAL A 132 -0.22 0.97 -5.47
N TYR A 133 0.79 0.18 -5.83
CA TYR A 133 1.84 0.62 -6.75
C TYR A 133 1.40 0.33 -8.18
N GLY A 134 1.44 1.35 -9.02
CA GLY A 134 1.17 1.22 -10.45
C GLY A 134 2.29 0.48 -11.16
N ASP A 135 2.17 0.38 -12.48
CA ASP A 135 3.18 -0.26 -13.29
C ASP A 135 4.51 0.50 -13.22
N TRP A 136 5.60 -0.26 -13.28
CA TRP A 136 6.92 0.35 -13.30
C TRP A 136 7.11 1.18 -14.56
N ASP A 137 7.69 2.37 -14.39
CA ASP A 137 8.11 3.24 -15.48
C ASP A 137 9.56 3.67 -15.20
N ASP A 138 10.41 3.64 -16.22
CA ASP A 138 11.80 4.03 -16.09
C ASP A 138 11.95 5.52 -15.75
N ASP A 139 10.97 6.34 -16.17
CA ASP A 139 10.90 7.73 -15.77
C ASP A 139 10.23 7.83 -14.40
N PRO A 140 10.97 8.23 -13.35
CA PRO A 140 10.40 8.35 -12.00
C PRO A 140 9.16 9.25 -11.94
N ALA A 141 9.11 10.29 -12.77
CA ALA A 141 7.99 11.22 -12.80
C ALA A 141 6.67 10.58 -13.24
N ARG A 142 6.71 9.43 -13.89
CA ARG A 142 5.53 8.69 -14.37
C ARG A 142 5.12 7.55 -13.44
N ARG A 143 5.92 7.24 -12.42
CA ARG A 143 5.57 6.19 -11.46
C ARG A 143 4.37 6.64 -10.65
N ARG A 144 3.33 5.81 -10.65
CA ARG A 144 2.09 6.10 -9.94
C ARG A 144 1.98 5.26 -8.69
N THR A 145 1.58 5.88 -7.59
CA THR A 145 1.22 5.19 -6.35
C THR A 145 -0.08 5.79 -5.83
N ASP A 146 -1.07 4.95 -5.63
CA ASP A 146 -2.32 5.36 -4.98
C ASP A 146 -2.19 5.12 -3.49
N VAL A 147 -2.46 6.14 -2.69
CA VAL A 147 -2.35 6.10 -1.23
C VAL A 147 -3.74 6.20 -0.61
N TYR A 148 -4.03 5.33 0.33
CA TYR A 148 -5.32 5.24 1.01
C TYR A 148 -5.14 5.34 2.52
N LEU A 149 -5.92 6.21 3.17
CA LEU A 149 -6.05 6.25 4.62
C LEU A 149 -7.47 5.79 4.97
N LEU A 150 -7.57 4.76 5.79
CA LEU A 150 -8.86 4.30 6.29
C LEU A 150 -9.37 5.31 7.34
N LEU A 151 -10.58 5.79 7.13
CA LEU A 151 -11.23 6.78 8.01
C LEU A 151 -12.02 6.12 9.13
#